data_7e8b6a63c3dcf947930c731c5fc15d41
#
_entry.id   7e8b6a63c3dcf947930c731c5fc15d41
#
_cell.length_a   1.000
_cell.length_b   1.000
_cell.length_c   1.000
_cell.angle_alpha   90.00
_cell.angle_beta   90.00
_cell.angle_gamma   90.00
#
_symmetry.space_group_name_H-M   'P 1'
#
loop_
_entity.id
_entity.type
_entity.pdbx_description
1 polymer ?
#
loop_
_entity_poly.entity_id
_entity_poly.type
_entity_poly.pdbx_seq_one_letter_code
_entity_poly.pdbx_strand_id
1 'polypeptide(L)'
;MIAFIQPFALHAAGGGSRILRALLQGEHPPVLSIYTNLPAPPPSPDVEEIHLPIRFSFGRLERTRFQPHLRIFDGLARPRFEARLRDAILQRNIKLLHIIPHGYDLVPVYNVASQLKIPFFLNVHDDLQYLAAGHPSTGQMLAAMQQAWRNARGVFVISDEMGKEYAARYGAREYHVVTDGITAAAERPVPRPAGSLRIYFMGLFHSRYAPNFRALLDALKSIREQHPEWEISVVCRCEAIFGEIRGDDVPVKVLPFAPESEVEKDMLAADLLYQPLPFDPAAANFGKFSLSTKLVTYLGSGLPILYHGPTGTAASELLASHDAAVCCTTLDHREIAAQLIAAVDKRESIVSIVENALQLARQRFMLADQQSRFWRQIETAL
;
A
#
# COMPACT_ATOMS: atom_id res chain seq x y z
N MET A 1 26.94 4.87 6.63
CA MET A 1 25.69 4.20 7.06
C MET A 1 24.51 5.08 6.71
N ILE A 2 23.39 4.48 6.31
CA ILE A 2 22.14 5.16 5.97
C ILE A 2 21.12 4.87 7.07
N ALA A 3 20.34 5.87 7.51
CA ALA A 3 19.22 5.61 8.39
C ALA A 3 17.89 5.71 7.63
N PHE A 4 17.09 4.68 7.73
CA PHE A 4 15.70 4.64 7.25
C PHE A 4 14.79 5.01 8.41
N ILE A 5 14.01 6.07 8.25
CA ILE A 5 13.11 6.59 9.29
C ILE A 5 11.68 6.48 8.78
N GLN A 6 10.89 5.64 9.44
CA GLN A 6 9.51 5.32 9.07
C GLN A 6 8.62 5.10 10.30
N PRO A 7 7.29 5.12 10.14
CA PRO A 7 6.37 4.91 11.26
C PRO A 7 6.29 3.45 11.74
N PHE A 8 6.62 2.49 10.90
CA PHE A 8 6.44 1.05 11.11
C PHE A 8 7.78 0.32 11.15
N ALA A 9 7.85 -0.78 11.87
CA ALA A 9 8.99 -1.69 11.80
C ALA A 9 8.96 -2.51 10.50
N LEU A 10 10.12 -3.02 10.10
CA LEU A 10 10.25 -3.76 8.83
C LEU A 10 9.36 -4.99 8.75
N HIS A 11 9.15 -5.70 9.86
CA HIS A 11 8.28 -6.89 9.90
C HIS A 11 6.84 -6.61 10.33
N ALA A 12 6.42 -5.34 10.45
CA ALA A 12 5.03 -5.02 10.68
C ALA A 12 4.16 -5.45 9.49
N ALA A 13 2.89 -5.76 9.75
CA ALA A 13 1.92 -5.95 8.68
C ALA A 13 1.63 -4.60 7.98
N GLY A 14 1.53 -4.63 6.65
CA GLY A 14 1.15 -3.44 5.87
C GLY A 14 1.99 -3.24 4.61
N GLY A 15 1.47 -2.40 3.72
CA GLY A 15 2.11 -2.14 2.42
C GLY A 15 3.46 -1.45 2.54
N GLY A 16 3.58 -0.44 3.40
CA GLY A 16 4.83 0.29 3.59
C GLY A 16 5.98 -0.57 4.09
N SER A 17 5.73 -1.44 5.08
CA SER A 17 6.72 -2.42 5.56
C SER A 17 7.12 -3.40 4.47
N ARG A 18 6.15 -3.85 3.67
CA ARG A 18 6.41 -4.76 2.54
C ARG A 18 7.29 -4.10 1.49
N ILE A 19 7.02 -2.84 1.12
CA ILE A 19 7.85 -2.08 0.18
C ILE A 19 9.29 -2.00 0.71
N LEU A 20 9.49 -1.59 1.97
CA LEU A 20 10.84 -1.49 2.53
C LEU A 20 11.56 -2.82 2.59
N ARG A 21 10.90 -3.91 3.05
CA ARG A 21 11.52 -5.24 3.04
C ARG A 21 11.94 -5.65 1.64
N ALA A 22 11.09 -5.42 0.64
CA ALA A 22 11.41 -5.73 -0.75
C ALA A 22 12.65 -4.95 -1.25
N LEU A 23 12.74 -3.66 -0.94
CA LEU A 23 13.87 -2.81 -1.33
C LEU A 23 15.16 -3.14 -0.58
N LEU A 24 15.07 -3.67 0.65
CA LEU A 24 16.19 -4.08 1.49
C LEU A 24 16.56 -5.57 1.37
N GLN A 25 15.94 -6.29 0.43
CA GLN A 25 16.27 -7.68 0.17
C GLN A 25 17.54 -7.79 -0.69
N GLY A 26 18.48 -8.65 -0.30
CA GLY A 26 19.75 -8.83 -1.02
C GLY A 26 20.86 -7.89 -0.54
N GLU A 27 21.84 -7.66 -1.39
CA GLU A 27 23.00 -6.82 -1.06
C GLU A 27 22.67 -5.33 -1.14
N HIS A 28 23.01 -4.60 -0.10
CA HIS A 28 22.83 -3.14 -0.02
C HIS A 28 23.86 -2.51 0.95
N PRO A 29 24.11 -1.19 0.89
CA PRO A 29 24.94 -0.49 1.87
C PRO A 29 24.40 -0.68 3.30
N PRO A 30 25.23 -0.57 4.35
CA PRO A 30 24.79 -0.71 5.74
C PRO A 30 23.65 0.27 6.07
N VAL A 31 22.55 -0.29 6.56
CA VAL A 31 21.30 0.42 6.90
C VAL A 31 20.99 0.27 8.38
N LEU A 32 20.51 1.35 8.99
CA LEU A 32 19.81 1.36 10.29
C LEU A 32 18.33 1.66 10.06
N SER A 33 17.44 0.80 10.51
CA SER A 33 16.00 1.06 10.51
C SER A 33 15.58 1.75 11.81
N ILE A 34 14.93 2.91 11.72
CA ILE A 34 14.38 3.66 12.85
C ILE A 34 12.88 3.77 12.69
N TYR A 35 12.12 3.06 13.52
CA TYR A 35 10.67 3.15 13.46
C TYR A 35 10.07 3.94 14.64
N THR A 36 9.03 4.73 14.35
CA THR A 36 8.54 5.77 15.28
C THR A 36 7.25 5.44 15.99
N ASN A 37 6.44 4.52 15.45
CA ASN A 37 5.13 4.16 16.01
C ASN A 37 5.22 2.92 16.93
N LEU A 38 4.19 2.11 16.96
CA LEU A 38 4.05 1.00 17.89
C LEU A 38 5.18 -0.02 17.76
N PRO A 39 5.58 -0.65 18.87
CA PRO A 39 6.58 -1.71 18.86
C PRO A 39 6.12 -2.85 17.96
N ALA A 40 7.06 -3.36 17.21
CA ALA A 40 6.86 -4.43 16.26
C ALA A 40 7.05 -5.82 16.88
N PRO A 41 6.64 -6.84 16.13
CA PRO A 41 7.16 -8.19 16.28
C PRO A 41 8.69 -8.21 16.20
N PRO A 42 9.33 -9.37 16.48
CA PRO A 42 10.78 -9.48 16.59
C PRO A 42 11.54 -8.75 15.49
N PRO A 43 12.69 -8.12 15.81
CA PRO A 43 13.47 -7.37 14.82
C PRO A 43 13.93 -8.25 13.67
N SER A 44 14.18 -7.63 12.52
CA SER A 44 14.79 -8.31 11.38
C SER A 44 16.17 -8.86 11.75
N PRO A 45 16.50 -10.12 11.39
CA PRO A 45 17.84 -10.62 11.58
C PRO A 45 18.87 -9.92 10.66
N ASP A 46 18.42 -9.33 9.56
CA ASP A 46 19.29 -8.83 8.48
C ASP A 46 19.55 -7.32 8.55
N VAL A 47 18.73 -6.58 9.32
CA VAL A 47 18.83 -5.12 9.45
C VAL A 47 18.73 -4.71 10.92
N GLU A 48 19.69 -3.90 11.40
CA GLU A 48 19.58 -3.30 12.73
C GLU A 48 18.36 -2.40 12.81
N GLU A 49 17.44 -2.67 13.77
CA GLU A 49 16.26 -1.87 14.00
C GLU A 49 16.26 -1.24 15.40
N ILE A 50 15.92 0.03 15.48
CA ILE A 50 15.71 0.71 16.76
C ILE A 50 14.32 1.38 16.82
N HIS A 51 13.69 1.29 17.99
CA HIS A 51 12.43 1.96 18.24
C HIS A 51 12.66 3.31 18.91
N LEU A 52 12.31 4.39 18.22
CA LEU A 52 12.27 5.74 18.75
C LEU A 52 10.84 6.27 18.74
N PRO A 53 10.05 6.06 19.81
CA PRO A 53 8.67 6.53 19.82
C PRO A 53 8.61 8.05 19.83
N ILE A 54 7.81 8.59 18.90
CA ILE A 54 7.57 10.01 18.74
C ILE A 54 6.51 10.54 19.70
N ARG A 55 5.71 9.66 20.28
CA ARG A 55 4.57 10.00 21.15
C ARG A 55 4.74 9.41 22.52
N PHE A 56 4.07 10.02 23.49
CA PHE A 56 3.83 9.35 24.75
C PHE A 56 2.80 8.24 24.55
N SER A 57 3.02 7.10 25.19
CA SER A 57 2.01 6.07 25.25
C SER A 57 1.00 6.37 26.35
N PHE A 58 -0.25 6.47 25.97
CA PHE A 58 -1.38 6.63 26.88
C PHE A 58 -2.14 5.33 27.12
N GLY A 59 -1.57 4.21 26.65
CA GLY A 59 -2.11 2.88 26.87
C GLY A 59 -3.52 2.72 26.31
N ARG A 60 -4.47 2.31 27.17
CA ARG A 60 -5.86 2.05 26.74
C ARG A 60 -6.60 3.29 26.22
N LEU A 61 -6.20 4.51 26.62
CA LEU A 61 -6.85 5.75 26.16
C LEU A 61 -6.70 5.97 24.66
N GLU A 62 -5.62 5.46 24.06
CA GLU A 62 -5.38 5.54 22.60
C GLU A 62 -6.41 4.76 21.75
N ARG A 63 -7.15 3.84 22.39
CA ARG A 63 -8.21 3.03 21.76
C ARG A 63 -9.61 3.56 22.02
N THR A 64 -9.72 4.78 22.56
CA THR A 64 -11.00 5.40 22.91
C THR A 64 -11.28 6.63 22.03
N ARG A 65 -12.51 7.19 22.17
CA ARG A 65 -12.92 8.46 21.56
C ARG A 65 -12.02 9.65 21.93
N PHE A 66 -11.18 9.52 22.95
CA PHE A 66 -10.26 10.57 23.39
C PHE A 66 -8.95 10.60 22.57
N GLN A 67 -8.68 9.63 21.72
CA GLN A 67 -7.47 9.56 20.88
C GLN A 67 -7.16 10.89 20.14
N PRO A 68 -8.13 11.58 19.50
CA PRO A 68 -7.84 12.85 18.81
C PRO A 68 -7.32 13.95 19.75
N HIS A 69 -7.80 13.97 20.99
CA HIS A 69 -7.37 14.94 22.01
C HIS A 69 -5.96 14.67 22.53
N LEU A 70 -5.55 13.38 22.55
CA LEU A 70 -4.19 13.00 22.97
C LEU A 70 -3.12 13.50 21.98
N ARG A 71 -3.48 13.75 20.72
CA ARG A 71 -2.55 14.28 19.70
C ARG A 71 -2.03 15.70 20.01
N ILE A 72 -2.69 16.44 20.90
CA ILE A 72 -2.19 17.74 21.38
C ILE A 72 -0.84 17.58 22.10
N PHE A 73 -0.60 16.43 22.72
CA PHE A 73 0.64 16.13 23.43
C PHE A 73 1.81 15.74 22.52
N ASP A 74 1.58 15.54 21.22
CA ASP A 74 2.66 15.20 20.26
C ASP A 74 3.75 16.28 20.25
N GLY A 75 3.35 17.57 20.38
CA GLY A 75 4.28 18.67 20.51
C GLY A 75 5.18 18.63 21.75
N LEU A 76 4.69 18.08 22.87
CA LEU A 76 5.47 17.95 24.11
C LEU A 76 6.50 16.83 24.06
N ALA A 77 6.24 15.76 23.29
CA ALA A 77 7.16 14.66 23.11
C ALA A 77 8.31 15.01 22.13
N ARG A 78 8.09 15.99 21.27
CA ARG A 78 9.01 16.37 20.18
C ARG A 78 10.44 16.65 20.61
N PRO A 79 10.76 17.51 21.62
CA PRO A 79 12.15 17.80 21.98
C PRO A 79 12.92 16.55 22.43
N ARG A 80 12.25 15.66 23.17
CA ARG A 80 12.84 14.38 23.57
C ARG A 80 13.12 13.48 22.38
N PHE A 81 12.21 13.40 21.42
CA PHE A 81 12.40 12.61 20.21
C PHE A 81 13.55 13.18 19.37
N GLU A 82 13.57 14.49 19.12
CA GLU A 82 14.63 15.15 18.35
C GLU A 82 16.02 14.94 18.98
N ALA A 83 16.14 15.02 20.30
CA ALA A 83 17.39 14.75 21.01
C ALA A 83 17.86 13.29 20.79
N ARG A 84 16.96 12.32 21.02
CA ARG A 84 17.28 10.89 20.83
C ARG A 84 17.62 10.54 19.38
N LEU A 85 16.92 11.13 18.41
CA LEU A 85 17.20 10.95 16.98
C LEU A 85 18.58 11.53 16.62
N ARG A 86 18.88 12.73 17.12
CA ARG A 86 20.20 13.35 16.93
C ARG A 86 21.31 12.49 17.51
N ASP A 87 21.15 11.98 18.72
CA ASP A 87 22.13 11.10 19.37
C ASP A 87 22.33 9.83 18.57
N ALA A 88 21.25 9.19 18.11
CA ALA A 88 21.33 7.98 17.29
C ALA A 88 22.09 8.23 15.96
N ILE A 89 21.84 9.37 15.32
CA ILE A 89 22.53 9.78 14.08
C ILE A 89 24.03 9.99 14.33
N LEU A 90 24.39 10.75 15.37
CA LEU A 90 25.78 11.09 15.64
C LEU A 90 26.59 9.87 16.12
N GLN A 91 26.05 9.08 17.04
CA GLN A 91 26.72 7.89 17.59
C GLN A 91 27.02 6.83 16.52
N ARG A 92 26.14 6.70 15.55
CA ARG A 92 26.28 5.71 14.45
C ARG A 92 26.91 6.28 13.17
N ASN A 93 27.34 7.54 13.21
CA ASN A 93 27.94 8.23 12.07
C ASN A 93 27.07 8.13 10.80
N ILE A 94 25.75 8.35 10.93
CA ILE A 94 24.80 8.34 9.82
C ILE A 94 25.12 9.49 8.87
N LYS A 95 25.21 9.20 7.58
CA LYS A 95 25.58 10.17 6.54
C LYS A 95 24.43 10.56 5.63
N LEU A 96 23.37 9.77 5.62
CA LEU A 96 22.22 9.93 4.75
C LEU A 96 20.97 9.44 5.46
N LEU A 97 19.85 10.14 5.29
CA LEU A 97 18.54 9.70 5.77
C LEU A 97 17.66 9.30 4.58
N HIS A 98 16.86 8.27 4.79
CA HIS A 98 15.72 7.93 3.96
C HIS A 98 14.46 8.10 4.82
N ILE A 99 13.56 9.01 4.45
CA ILE A 99 12.42 9.42 5.28
C ILE A 99 11.13 9.01 4.60
N ILE A 100 10.29 8.22 5.30
CA ILE A 100 8.92 7.93 4.89
C ILE A 100 7.98 8.78 5.74
N PRO A 101 7.41 9.85 5.20
CA PRO A 101 6.48 10.72 5.93
C PRO A 101 5.14 9.99 6.12
N HIS A 102 4.69 9.87 7.37
CA HIS A 102 3.40 9.24 7.68
C HIS A 102 2.65 9.95 8.80
N GLY A 103 2.69 11.27 8.81
CA GLY A 103 2.03 12.08 9.79
C GLY A 103 2.96 13.07 10.49
N TYR A 104 2.75 13.23 11.80
CA TYR A 104 3.49 14.22 12.60
C TYR A 104 5.00 13.93 12.72
N ASP A 105 5.41 12.71 12.54
CA ASP A 105 6.82 12.26 12.57
C ASP A 105 7.70 13.02 11.58
N LEU A 106 7.16 13.43 10.44
CA LEU A 106 7.91 14.22 9.47
C LEU A 106 8.46 15.53 10.08
N VAL A 107 7.70 16.20 10.95
CA VAL A 107 8.09 17.51 11.51
C VAL A 107 9.41 17.43 12.27
N PRO A 108 9.57 16.62 13.34
CA PRO A 108 10.83 16.53 14.07
C PRO A 108 11.93 15.86 13.27
N VAL A 109 11.64 14.89 12.40
CA VAL A 109 12.66 14.25 11.56
C VAL A 109 13.28 15.24 10.60
N TYR A 110 12.46 16.04 9.90
CA TYR A 110 12.95 17.08 9.01
C TYR A 110 13.74 18.15 9.77
N ASN A 111 13.33 18.54 10.98
CA ASN A 111 14.07 19.50 11.78
C ASN A 111 15.48 19.01 12.14
N VAL A 112 15.58 17.75 12.59
CA VAL A 112 16.89 17.17 12.94
C VAL A 112 17.77 17.06 11.70
N ALA A 113 17.23 16.60 10.56
CA ALA A 113 17.96 16.55 9.29
C ALA A 113 18.51 17.91 8.88
N SER A 114 17.67 18.97 8.97
CA SER A 114 18.05 20.34 8.63
C SER A 114 19.11 20.92 9.58
N GLN A 115 18.94 20.72 10.90
CA GLN A 115 19.91 21.21 11.92
C GLN A 115 21.28 20.57 11.77
N LEU A 116 21.32 19.27 11.49
CA LEU A 116 22.56 18.52 11.28
C LEU A 116 23.11 18.64 9.85
N LYS A 117 22.37 19.28 8.94
CA LYS A 117 22.70 19.42 7.52
C LYS A 117 22.97 18.06 6.86
N ILE A 118 22.24 17.03 7.26
CA ILE A 118 22.38 15.70 6.68
C ILE A 118 21.49 15.61 5.44
N PRO A 119 22.03 15.18 4.29
CA PRO A 119 21.24 14.93 3.09
C PRO A 119 20.21 13.83 3.35
N PHE A 120 19.04 13.95 2.70
CA PHE A 120 17.98 12.95 2.84
C PHE A 120 17.22 12.72 1.55
N PHE A 121 16.71 11.52 1.41
CA PHE A 121 15.69 11.13 0.44
C PHE A 121 14.31 11.13 1.10
N LEU A 122 13.32 11.60 0.36
CA LEU A 122 11.92 11.55 0.75
C LEU A 122 11.24 10.44 -0.03
N ASN A 123 10.53 9.52 0.65
CA ASN A 123 9.78 8.44 0.02
C ASN A 123 8.31 8.50 0.44
N VAL A 124 7.45 8.96 -0.47
CA VAL A 124 6.04 9.23 -0.18
C VAL A 124 5.20 8.00 -0.54
N HIS A 125 4.65 7.34 0.48
CA HIS A 125 3.79 6.17 0.31
C HIS A 125 2.31 6.53 0.34
N ASP A 126 1.92 7.53 1.14
CA ASP A 126 0.54 7.96 1.32
C ASP A 126 0.43 9.49 1.24
N ASP A 127 -0.74 9.99 0.82
CA ASP A 127 -0.95 11.43 0.78
C ASP A 127 -0.98 12.05 2.18
N LEU A 128 0.01 12.89 2.47
CA LEU A 128 0.13 13.52 3.79
C LEU A 128 -1.08 14.43 4.12
N GLN A 129 -1.75 15.04 3.14
CA GLN A 129 -2.97 15.82 3.41
C GLN A 129 -4.07 14.93 3.99
N TYR A 130 -4.20 13.71 3.46
CA TYR A 130 -5.14 12.73 4.00
C TYR A 130 -4.75 12.29 5.42
N LEU A 131 -3.47 11.96 5.63
CA LEU A 131 -2.97 11.52 6.94
C LEU A 131 -3.01 12.62 8.00
N ALA A 132 -2.84 13.87 7.60
CA ALA A 132 -2.86 15.04 8.49
C ALA A 132 -4.29 15.56 8.81
N ALA A 133 -5.31 15.09 8.10
CA ALA A 133 -6.67 15.57 8.25
C ALA A 133 -7.16 15.43 9.70
N GLY A 134 -7.63 16.54 10.28
CA GLY A 134 -8.09 16.60 11.66
C GLY A 134 -7.00 16.56 12.74
N HIS A 135 -5.71 16.59 12.38
CA HIS A 135 -4.62 16.67 13.34
C HIS A 135 -4.40 18.14 13.78
N PRO A 136 -4.20 18.43 15.10
CA PRO A 136 -3.97 19.81 15.58
C PRO A 136 -2.78 20.52 14.91
N SER A 137 -1.77 19.75 14.50
CA SER A 137 -0.54 20.25 13.86
C SER A 137 -0.56 20.13 12.33
N THR A 138 -1.72 19.99 11.67
CA THR A 138 -1.84 19.84 10.21
C THR A 138 -1.02 20.89 9.46
N GLY A 139 -1.11 22.17 9.84
CA GLY A 139 -0.34 23.24 9.19
C GLY A 139 1.18 23.03 9.28
N GLN A 140 1.68 22.57 10.44
CA GLN A 140 3.11 22.27 10.62
C GLN A 140 3.54 21.08 9.78
N MET A 141 2.71 20.04 9.68
CA MET A 141 2.99 18.84 8.87
C MET A 141 3.07 19.19 7.39
N LEU A 142 2.12 19.98 6.88
CA LEU A 142 2.11 20.38 5.48
C LEU A 142 3.28 21.34 5.14
N ALA A 143 3.62 22.26 6.05
CA ALA A 143 4.79 23.12 5.91
C ALA A 143 6.10 22.32 5.91
N ALA A 144 6.23 21.32 6.81
CA ALA A 144 7.38 20.43 6.83
C ALA A 144 7.47 19.58 5.54
N MET A 145 6.34 19.10 5.02
CA MET A 145 6.31 18.39 3.75
C MET A 145 6.76 19.26 2.58
N GLN A 146 6.28 20.50 2.51
CA GLN A 146 6.70 21.44 1.46
C GLN A 146 8.22 21.67 1.50
N GLN A 147 8.78 21.86 2.70
CA GLN A 147 10.23 22.04 2.85
C GLN A 147 10.98 20.75 2.55
N ALA A 148 10.51 19.61 3.05
CA ALA A 148 11.15 18.31 2.78
C ALA A 148 11.12 18.00 1.29
N TRP A 149 9.99 18.22 0.61
CA TRP A 149 9.88 18.05 -0.84
C TRP A 149 10.93 18.87 -1.60
N ARG A 150 11.09 20.14 -1.26
CA ARG A 150 12.03 21.06 -1.94
C ARG A 150 13.49 20.74 -1.65
N ASN A 151 13.80 20.32 -0.43
CA ASN A 151 15.17 20.21 0.08
C ASN A 151 15.72 18.77 0.03
N ALA A 152 14.88 17.76 -0.24
CA ALA A 152 15.36 16.39 -0.38
C ALA A 152 16.39 16.26 -1.49
N ARG A 153 17.41 15.43 -1.30
CA ARG A 153 18.39 15.07 -2.32
C ARG A 153 17.73 14.39 -3.51
N GLY A 154 16.78 13.50 -3.25
CA GLY A 154 15.93 12.85 -4.22
C GLY A 154 14.57 12.50 -3.61
N VAL A 155 13.60 12.24 -4.47
CA VAL A 155 12.23 11.90 -4.05
C VAL A 155 11.77 10.64 -4.73
N PHE A 156 11.24 9.74 -3.93
CA PHE A 156 10.52 8.56 -4.37
C PHE A 156 9.01 8.72 -4.08
N VAL A 157 8.20 8.22 -4.97
CA VAL A 157 6.73 8.19 -4.87
C VAL A 157 6.23 6.82 -5.33
N ILE A 158 5.03 6.42 -4.91
CA ILE A 158 4.48 5.11 -5.28
C ILE A 158 3.73 5.10 -6.61
N SER A 159 3.42 6.28 -7.18
CA SER A 159 2.73 6.41 -8.47
C SER A 159 3.11 7.71 -9.19
N ASP A 160 2.96 7.72 -10.52
CA ASP A 160 3.14 8.94 -11.32
C ASP A 160 2.12 10.02 -10.92
N GLU A 161 0.89 9.64 -10.60
CA GLU A 161 -0.19 10.54 -10.17
C GLU A 161 0.18 11.23 -8.86
N MET A 162 0.79 10.50 -7.91
CA MET A 162 1.31 11.10 -6.67
C MET A 162 2.45 12.08 -6.97
N GLY A 163 3.39 11.70 -7.82
CA GLY A 163 4.50 12.57 -8.20
C GLY A 163 4.04 13.86 -8.86
N LYS A 164 3.13 13.80 -9.81
CA LYS A 164 2.52 14.95 -10.48
C LYS A 164 1.80 15.88 -9.51
N GLU A 165 0.98 15.32 -8.63
CA GLU A 165 0.23 16.07 -7.63
C GLU A 165 1.16 16.78 -6.64
N TYR A 166 2.19 16.08 -6.14
CA TYR A 166 3.15 16.66 -5.21
C TYR A 166 4.02 17.74 -5.86
N ALA A 167 4.41 17.54 -7.13
CA ALA A 167 5.09 18.57 -7.91
C ALA A 167 4.21 19.82 -8.12
N ALA A 168 2.93 19.65 -8.37
CA ALA A 168 1.97 20.75 -8.47
C ALA A 168 1.77 21.49 -7.14
N ARG A 169 1.69 20.75 -6.03
CA ARG A 169 1.46 21.33 -4.68
C ARG A 169 2.70 22.03 -4.10
N TYR A 170 3.87 21.42 -4.26
CA TYR A 170 5.06 21.80 -3.50
C TYR A 170 6.20 22.35 -4.36
N GLY A 171 6.06 22.31 -5.67
CA GLY A 171 7.00 22.80 -6.67
C GLY A 171 7.56 21.70 -7.56
N ALA A 172 7.73 22.03 -8.84
CA ALA A 172 8.22 21.11 -9.84
C ALA A 172 9.63 20.60 -9.51
N ARG A 173 9.83 19.29 -9.56
CA ARG A 173 11.11 18.62 -9.42
C ARG A 173 11.06 17.21 -9.99
N GLU A 174 12.22 16.62 -10.22
CA GLU A 174 12.34 15.21 -10.56
C GLU A 174 11.95 14.32 -9.37
N TYR A 175 11.24 13.24 -9.68
CA TYR A 175 10.88 12.17 -8.76
C TYR A 175 11.01 10.81 -9.43
N HIS A 176 11.16 9.77 -8.65
CA HIS A 176 11.24 8.39 -9.15
C HIS A 176 10.10 7.56 -8.56
N VAL A 177 9.41 6.82 -9.43
CA VAL A 177 8.38 5.89 -8.98
C VAL A 177 9.06 4.60 -8.52
N VAL A 178 8.88 4.29 -7.24
CA VAL A 178 9.41 3.08 -6.60
C VAL A 178 8.33 2.45 -5.73
N THR A 179 8.04 1.19 -5.98
CA THR A 179 7.05 0.39 -5.24
C THR A 179 7.73 -0.86 -4.67
N ASP A 180 6.95 -1.78 -4.08
CA ASP A 180 7.40 -3.17 -4.01
C ASP A 180 7.46 -3.76 -5.43
N GLY A 181 7.93 -4.99 -5.51
CA GLY A 181 8.01 -5.71 -6.78
C GLY A 181 7.67 -7.17 -6.59
N ILE A 182 7.62 -7.87 -7.70
CA ILE A 182 7.53 -9.33 -7.78
C ILE A 182 8.87 -9.90 -8.25
N THR A 183 9.26 -11.03 -7.69
CA THR A 183 10.51 -11.72 -8.08
C THR A 183 10.37 -12.40 -9.44
N ALA A 184 9.16 -12.88 -9.74
CA ALA A 184 8.82 -13.49 -11.02
C ALA A 184 7.35 -13.22 -11.35
N ALA A 185 7.04 -13.02 -12.63
CA ALA A 185 5.67 -13.05 -13.13
C ALA A 185 5.37 -14.44 -13.71
N ALA A 186 4.11 -14.87 -13.67
CA ALA A 186 3.68 -16.08 -14.34
C ALA A 186 4.05 -16.02 -15.83
N GLU A 187 4.41 -17.15 -16.41
CA GLU A 187 4.81 -17.19 -17.83
C GLU A 187 3.64 -16.91 -18.76
N ARG A 188 2.47 -17.39 -18.39
CA ARG A 188 1.23 -17.31 -19.17
C ARG A 188 0.01 -17.23 -18.26
N PRO A 189 -1.16 -16.82 -18.80
CA PRO A 189 -2.43 -16.90 -18.09
C PRO A 189 -2.71 -18.30 -17.53
N VAL A 190 -3.26 -18.38 -16.33
CA VAL A 190 -3.64 -19.64 -15.69
C VAL A 190 -5.03 -20.03 -16.20
N PRO A 191 -5.19 -21.22 -16.82
CA PRO A 191 -6.49 -21.69 -17.31
C PRO A 191 -7.52 -21.81 -16.16
N ARG A 192 -8.75 -21.43 -16.41
CA ARG A 192 -9.86 -21.49 -15.45
C ARG A 192 -10.94 -22.47 -15.89
N PRO A 193 -11.55 -23.23 -14.95
CA PRO A 193 -12.67 -24.09 -15.28
C PRO A 193 -13.90 -23.28 -15.66
N ALA A 194 -14.79 -23.87 -16.47
CA ALA A 194 -16.10 -23.30 -16.72
C ALA A 194 -17.01 -23.52 -15.51
N GLY A 195 -17.97 -22.62 -15.29
CA GLY A 195 -18.94 -22.77 -14.21
C GLY A 195 -18.38 -22.58 -12.79
N SER A 196 -17.23 -21.88 -12.67
CA SER A 196 -16.63 -21.54 -11.39
C SER A 196 -16.36 -20.05 -11.33
N LEU A 197 -16.67 -19.43 -10.18
CA LEU A 197 -16.39 -18.03 -9.89
C LEU A 197 -15.91 -17.91 -8.42
N ARG A 198 -14.67 -18.30 -8.18
CA ARG A 198 -14.00 -18.18 -6.88
C ARG A 198 -13.23 -16.87 -6.83
N ILE A 199 -13.69 -15.94 -6.01
CA ILE A 199 -13.10 -14.61 -5.87
C ILE A 199 -12.16 -14.59 -4.67
N TYR A 200 -10.94 -14.09 -4.85
CA TYR A 200 -9.92 -14.01 -3.82
C TYR A 200 -9.56 -12.57 -3.47
N PHE A 201 -9.52 -12.28 -2.19
CA PHE A 201 -9.03 -11.01 -1.63
C PHE A 201 -7.94 -11.29 -0.59
N MET A 202 -6.85 -10.51 -0.62
CA MET A 202 -5.81 -10.59 0.42
C MET A 202 -5.43 -9.21 0.96
N GLY A 203 -4.88 -9.20 2.19
CA GLY A 203 -4.32 -8.03 2.84
C GLY A 203 -5.22 -7.42 3.89
N LEU A 204 -4.90 -6.21 4.34
CA LEU A 204 -5.68 -5.51 5.35
C LEU A 204 -7.08 -5.19 4.82
N PHE A 205 -8.09 -5.60 5.60
CA PHE A 205 -9.48 -5.24 5.32
C PHE A 205 -9.79 -3.89 5.94
N HIS A 206 -9.87 -2.87 5.11
CA HIS A 206 -10.26 -1.54 5.57
C HIS A 206 -11.80 -1.44 5.65
N SER A 207 -12.35 -0.90 6.75
CA SER A 207 -13.81 -0.73 6.91
C SER A 207 -14.49 0.02 5.75
N ARG A 208 -13.76 0.90 5.08
CA ARG A 208 -14.23 1.63 3.90
C ARG A 208 -14.46 0.76 2.66
N TYR A 209 -13.98 -0.50 2.67
CA TYR A 209 -14.30 -1.47 1.61
C TYR A 209 -15.66 -2.15 1.80
N ALA A 210 -16.32 -1.95 2.94
CA ALA A 210 -17.59 -2.60 3.22
C ALA A 210 -18.68 -2.36 2.15
N PRO A 211 -18.89 -1.14 1.61
CA PRO A 211 -19.81 -0.93 0.51
C PRO A 211 -19.49 -1.74 -0.75
N ASN A 212 -18.21 -1.82 -1.12
CA ASN A 212 -17.74 -2.60 -2.26
C ASN A 212 -18.04 -4.10 -2.08
N PHE A 213 -17.75 -4.64 -0.89
CA PHE A 213 -18.00 -6.06 -0.60
C PHE A 213 -19.48 -6.39 -0.57
N ARG A 214 -20.33 -5.52 -0.01
CA ARG A 214 -21.80 -5.70 -0.05
C ARG A 214 -22.30 -5.77 -1.49
N ALA A 215 -21.94 -4.77 -2.31
CA ALA A 215 -22.35 -4.74 -3.71
C ALA A 215 -21.84 -5.96 -4.49
N LEU A 216 -20.61 -6.43 -4.21
CA LEU A 216 -20.08 -7.66 -4.79
C LEU A 216 -20.89 -8.89 -4.37
N LEU A 217 -21.20 -9.05 -3.08
CA LEU A 217 -21.96 -10.20 -2.58
C LEU A 217 -23.40 -10.23 -3.13
N ASP A 218 -24.03 -9.06 -3.22
CA ASP A 218 -25.37 -8.93 -3.83
C ASP A 218 -25.34 -9.31 -5.32
N ALA A 219 -24.27 -8.92 -6.03
CA ALA A 219 -24.05 -9.32 -7.42
C ALA A 219 -23.86 -10.85 -7.56
N LEU A 220 -23.05 -11.44 -6.70
CA LEU A 220 -22.78 -12.89 -6.70
C LEU A 220 -24.02 -13.71 -6.36
N LYS A 221 -24.88 -13.19 -5.46
CA LYS A 221 -26.20 -13.78 -5.18
C LYS A 221 -27.06 -13.79 -6.45
N SER A 222 -27.15 -12.66 -7.14
CA SER A 222 -27.92 -12.57 -8.41
C SER A 222 -27.37 -13.52 -9.48
N ILE A 223 -26.04 -13.68 -9.59
CA ILE A 223 -25.42 -14.62 -10.51
C ILE A 223 -25.79 -16.07 -10.13
N ARG A 224 -25.72 -16.42 -8.85
CA ARG A 224 -26.09 -17.76 -8.38
C ARG A 224 -27.56 -18.12 -8.65
N GLU A 225 -28.45 -17.14 -8.59
CA GLU A 225 -29.88 -17.34 -8.94
C GLU A 225 -30.06 -17.60 -10.45
N GLN A 226 -29.26 -16.97 -11.30
CA GLN A 226 -29.28 -17.12 -12.76
C GLN A 226 -28.53 -18.38 -13.24
N HIS A 227 -27.47 -18.75 -12.55
CA HIS A 227 -26.55 -19.84 -12.86
C HIS A 227 -26.36 -20.75 -11.64
N PRO A 228 -27.41 -21.52 -11.25
CA PRO A 228 -27.34 -22.38 -10.07
C PRO A 228 -26.31 -23.51 -10.18
N GLU A 229 -25.86 -23.81 -11.38
CA GLU A 229 -24.82 -24.78 -11.67
C GLU A 229 -23.40 -24.25 -11.42
N TRP A 230 -23.22 -22.94 -11.23
CA TRP A 230 -21.91 -22.36 -10.99
C TRP A 230 -21.47 -22.51 -9.52
N GLU A 231 -20.20 -22.86 -9.34
CA GLU A 231 -19.56 -22.87 -8.02
C GLU A 231 -19.08 -21.45 -7.66
N ILE A 232 -19.82 -20.74 -6.80
CA ILE A 232 -19.53 -19.35 -6.43
C ILE A 232 -19.07 -19.28 -4.98
N SER A 233 -17.92 -18.63 -4.73
CA SER A 233 -17.40 -18.40 -3.38
C SER A 233 -16.46 -17.21 -3.30
N VAL A 234 -16.28 -16.67 -2.09
CA VAL A 234 -15.31 -15.60 -1.80
C VAL A 234 -14.33 -16.08 -0.73
N VAL A 235 -13.06 -15.95 -0.97
CA VAL A 235 -12.00 -16.25 -0.01
C VAL A 235 -11.27 -14.95 0.34
N CYS A 236 -11.22 -14.61 1.63
CA CYS A 236 -10.56 -13.41 2.13
C CYS A 236 -9.43 -13.82 3.06
N ARG A 237 -8.18 -13.62 2.65
CA ARG A 237 -7.01 -13.78 3.51
C ARG A 237 -6.67 -12.44 4.16
N CYS A 238 -7.27 -12.21 5.33
CA CYS A 238 -7.16 -10.97 6.08
C CYS A 238 -7.34 -11.23 7.59
N GLU A 239 -6.94 -10.26 8.43
CA GLU A 239 -7.00 -10.42 9.89
C GLU A 239 -8.43 -10.55 10.42
N ALA A 240 -9.35 -9.76 9.89
CA ALA A 240 -10.77 -9.82 10.19
C ALA A 240 -11.58 -9.14 9.08
N ILE A 241 -12.79 -9.63 8.86
CA ILE A 241 -13.85 -8.90 8.14
C ILE A 241 -14.75 -8.31 9.20
N PHE A 242 -15.11 -7.02 9.08
CA PHE A 242 -16.07 -6.40 9.99
C PHE A 242 -17.41 -7.12 9.83
N GLY A 243 -18.03 -7.51 10.98
CA GLY A 243 -19.14 -8.46 11.07
C GLY A 243 -20.44 -8.13 10.33
N GLU A 244 -20.48 -7.02 9.58
CA GLU A 244 -21.58 -6.62 8.71
C GLU A 244 -21.54 -7.29 7.32
N ILE A 245 -20.42 -7.96 6.98
CA ILE A 245 -20.24 -8.66 5.70
C ILE A 245 -20.36 -10.15 5.95
N ARG A 246 -21.60 -10.58 6.18
CA ARG A 246 -21.97 -12.00 6.18
C ARG A 246 -22.69 -12.27 4.87
N GLY A 247 -22.13 -13.15 4.05
CA GLY A 247 -22.83 -13.69 2.91
C GLY A 247 -23.68 -14.86 3.36
N ASP A 248 -24.93 -14.63 3.74
CA ASP A 248 -25.85 -15.73 4.07
C ASP A 248 -26.14 -16.58 2.82
N ASP A 249 -26.06 -15.97 1.63
CA ASP A 249 -26.38 -16.61 0.35
C ASP A 249 -25.14 -17.01 -0.46
N VAL A 250 -23.94 -16.43 -0.19
CA VAL A 250 -22.69 -16.74 -0.88
C VAL A 250 -21.64 -17.16 0.14
N PRO A 251 -20.98 -18.32 0.00
CA PRO A 251 -19.95 -18.76 0.92
C PRO A 251 -18.78 -17.76 0.97
N VAL A 252 -18.53 -17.16 2.14
CA VAL A 252 -17.38 -16.28 2.41
C VAL A 252 -16.47 -16.97 3.42
N LYS A 253 -15.26 -17.33 2.99
CA LYS A 253 -14.24 -17.93 3.85
C LYS A 253 -13.20 -16.88 4.23
N VAL A 254 -13.03 -16.64 5.54
CA VAL A 254 -11.96 -15.77 6.07
C VAL A 254 -10.81 -16.60 6.56
N LEU A 255 -9.61 -16.29 6.09
CA LEU A 255 -8.36 -16.95 6.44
C LEU A 255 -7.44 -15.94 7.13
N PRO A 256 -6.70 -16.33 8.17
CA PRO A 256 -5.71 -15.47 8.83
C PRO A 256 -4.53 -15.17 7.89
N PHE A 257 -3.69 -14.21 8.24
CA PHE A 257 -2.43 -14.01 7.55
C PHE A 257 -1.58 -15.28 7.56
N ALA A 258 -0.85 -15.51 6.49
CA ALA A 258 -0.05 -16.71 6.28
C ALA A 258 1.26 -16.38 5.55
N PRO A 259 2.22 -17.29 5.55
CA PRO A 259 3.41 -17.21 4.73
C PRO A 259 3.09 -17.05 3.23
N GLU A 260 4.00 -16.47 2.48
CA GLU A 260 3.80 -16.13 1.06
C GLU A 260 3.42 -17.36 0.21
N SER A 261 4.01 -18.52 0.49
CA SER A 261 3.70 -19.78 -0.22
C SER A 261 2.25 -20.24 -0.04
N GLU A 262 1.63 -20.00 1.12
CA GLU A 262 0.22 -20.31 1.33
C GLU A 262 -0.69 -19.27 0.65
N VAL A 263 -0.30 -17.99 0.70
CA VAL A 263 -1.00 -16.90 0.00
C VAL A 263 -1.03 -17.16 -1.49
N GLU A 264 0.10 -17.58 -2.08
CA GLU A 264 0.22 -17.94 -3.49
C GLU A 264 -0.68 -19.14 -3.85
N LYS A 265 -0.66 -20.19 -3.03
CA LYS A 265 -1.54 -21.34 -3.21
C LYS A 265 -3.01 -20.99 -3.21
N ASP A 266 -3.46 -20.16 -2.25
CA ASP A 266 -4.86 -19.73 -2.20
C ASP A 266 -5.22 -18.83 -3.40
N MET A 267 -4.32 -17.95 -3.77
CA MET A 267 -4.48 -17.06 -4.92
C MET A 267 -4.63 -17.88 -6.21
N LEU A 268 -3.78 -18.89 -6.42
CA LEU A 268 -3.84 -19.77 -7.60
C LEU A 268 -5.09 -20.66 -7.64
N ALA A 269 -5.75 -20.89 -6.51
CA ALA A 269 -7.02 -21.59 -6.44
C ALA A 269 -8.23 -20.71 -6.80
N ALA A 270 -8.05 -19.40 -6.96
CA ALA A 270 -9.12 -18.46 -7.30
C ALA A 270 -9.32 -18.35 -8.82
N ASP A 271 -10.48 -17.91 -9.24
CA ASP A 271 -10.81 -17.61 -10.64
C ASP A 271 -10.65 -16.12 -10.95
N LEU A 272 -10.75 -15.25 -9.93
CA LEU A 272 -10.69 -13.80 -10.04
C LEU A 272 -10.08 -13.18 -8.79
N LEU A 273 -9.16 -12.23 -8.96
CA LEU A 273 -8.50 -11.51 -7.87
C LEU A 273 -9.19 -10.17 -7.62
N TYR A 274 -9.61 -9.92 -6.39
CA TYR A 274 -10.42 -8.76 -6.05
C TYR A 274 -9.58 -7.60 -5.53
N GLN A 275 -9.62 -6.48 -6.25
CA GLN A 275 -8.94 -5.21 -5.92
C GLN A 275 -9.96 -4.11 -5.64
N PRO A 276 -10.50 -4.01 -4.41
CA PRO A 276 -11.41 -2.92 -4.06
C PRO A 276 -10.67 -1.62 -3.77
N LEU A 277 -11.29 -0.50 -4.17
CA LEU A 277 -11.01 0.84 -3.65
C LEU A 277 -12.32 1.50 -3.22
N PRO A 278 -12.33 2.28 -2.11
CA PRO A 278 -13.58 2.84 -1.60
C PRO A 278 -14.15 3.91 -2.53
N PHE A 279 -15.48 3.88 -2.70
CA PHE A 279 -16.23 4.92 -3.43
C PHE A 279 -16.55 6.16 -2.57
N ASP A 280 -16.32 6.08 -1.25
CA ASP A 280 -16.58 7.18 -0.33
C ASP A 280 -15.74 8.41 -0.71
N PRO A 281 -16.35 9.58 -1.02
CA PRO A 281 -15.62 10.81 -1.33
C PRO A 281 -14.68 11.24 -0.19
N ALA A 282 -15.00 10.94 1.07
CA ALA A 282 -14.12 11.21 2.21
C ALA A 282 -12.85 10.34 2.21
N ALA A 283 -12.85 9.26 1.43
CA ALA A 283 -11.69 8.39 1.21
C ALA A 283 -11.00 8.65 -0.14
N ALA A 284 -11.45 9.63 -0.93
CA ALA A 284 -10.92 9.87 -2.28
C ALA A 284 -9.38 10.03 -2.26
N ASN A 285 -8.83 10.81 -1.34
CA ASN A 285 -7.38 11.00 -1.24
C ASN A 285 -6.64 9.75 -0.76
N PHE A 286 -7.30 8.83 -0.05
CA PHE A 286 -6.72 7.54 0.33
C PHE A 286 -6.43 6.65 -0.90
N GLY A 287 -7.38 6.59 -1.84
CA GLY A 287 -7.25 5.74 -3.03
C GLY A 287 -6.62 6.43 -4.24
N LYS A 288 -6.72 7.78 -4.31
CA LYS A 288 -6.39 8.55 -5.52
C LYS A 288 -4.98 8.31 -6.03
N PHE A 289 -4.00 8.26 -5.13
CA PHE A 289 -2.59 8.16 -5.50
C PHE A 289 -1.96 6.80 -5.18
N SER A 290 -2.68 5.95 -4.44
CA SER A 290 -2.14 4.67 -3.96
C SER A 290 -2.09 3.61 -5.06
N LEU A 291 -0.93 2.96 -5.17
CA LEU A 291 -0.80 1.64 -5.78
C LEU A 291 -0.58 0.64 -4.64
N SER A 292 -1.56 -0.22 -4.41
CA SER A 292 -1.44 -1.19 -3.33
C SER A 292 -0.48 -2.31 -3.70
N THR A 293 0.30 -2.78 -2.72
CA THR A 293 1.22 -3.91 -2.89
C THR A 293 0.52 -5.19 -3.36
N LYS A 294 -0.76 -5.39 -2.97
CA LYS A 294 -1.55 -6.52 -3.49
C LYS A 294 -1.78 -6.42 -4.99
N LEU A 295 -2.01 -5.21 -5.54
CA LEU A 295 -2.18 -5.02 -6.98
C LEU A 295 -0.91 -5.44 -7.74
N VAL A 296 0.26 -5.08 -7.23
CA VAL A 296 1.55 -5.49 -7.82
C VAL A 296 1.66 -7.02 -7.87
N THR A 297 1.30 -7.70 -6.78
CA THR A 297 1.27 -9.18 -6.75
C THR A 297 0.26 -9.75 -7.74
N TYR A 298 -0.94 -9.17 -7.80
CA TYR A 298 -2.01 -9.63 -8.69
C TYR A 298 -1.62 -9.52 -10.17
N LEU A 299 -1.00 -8.42 -10.56
CA LEU A 299 -0.53 -8.21 -11.94
C LEU A 299 0.41 -9.32 -12.43
N GLY A 300 1.26 -9.86 -11.54
CA GLY A 300 2.21 -10.92 -11.88
C GLY A 300 1.68 -12.34 -11.76
N SER A 301 0.47 -12.54 -11.27
CA SER A 301 -0.05 -13.86 -10.90
C SER A 301 -0.50 -14.76 -12.07
N GLY A 302 -0.79 -14.18 -13.23
CA GLY A 302 -1.40 -14.90 -14.35
C GLY A 302 -2.91 -15.13 -14.18
N LEU A 303 -3.55 -14.40 -13.27
CA LEU A 303 -4.98 -14.47 -12.98
C LEU A 303 -5.67 -13.15 -13.33
N PRO A 304 -6.95 -13.19 -13.74
CA PRO A 304 -7.70 -11.97 -13.99
C PRO A 304 -7.92 -11.18 -12.71
N ILE A 305 -7.88 -9.86 -12.83
CA ILE A 305 -8.10 -8.90 -11.74
C ILE A 305 -9.46 -8.25 -11.91
N LEU A 306 -10.28 -8.20 -10.87
CA LEU A 306 -11.45 -7.34 -10.78
C LEU A 306 -11.07 -6.09 -9.99
N TYR A 307 -10.84 -5.00 -10.67
CA TYR A 307 -10.79 -3.69 -10.04
C TYR A 307 -12.22 -3.22 -9.75
N HIS A 308 -12.51 -2.90 -8.49
CA HIS A 308 -13.81 -2.40 -8.08
C HIS A 308 -13.65 -1.11 -7.26
N GLY A 309 -13.77 0.01 -7.92
CA GLY A 309 -13.53 1.32 -7.32
C GLY A 309 -13.79 2.47 -8.28
N PRO A 310 -13.66 3.73 -7.80
CA PRO A 310 -13.88 4.90 -8.63
C PRO A 310 -12.84 5.03 -9.75
N THR A 311 -13.20 5.73 -10.81
CA THR A 311 -12.26 6.21 -11.85
C THR A 311 -11.37 7.34 -11.32
N GLY A 312 -10.30 7.69 -12.06
CA GLY A 312 -9.41 8.80 -11.70
C GLY A 312 -8.49 8.51 -10.52
N THR A 313 -8.29 7.23 -10.18
CA THR A 313 -7.29 6.79 -9.20
C THR A 313 -6.05 6.25 -9.92
N ALA A 314 -4.88 6.30 -9.27
CA ALA A 314 -3.65 5.74 -9.83
C ALA A 314 -3.83 4.28 -10.29
N ALA A 315 -4.56 3.48 -9.51
CA ALA A 315 -4.84 2.09 -9.86
C ALA A 315 -5.79 1.99 -11.07
N SER A 316 -6.89 2.77 -11.12
CA SER A 316 -7.82 2.72 -12.25
C SER A 316 -7.16 3.19 -13.55
N GLU A 317 -6.39 4.27 -13.50
CA GLU A 317 -5.69 4.80 -14.67
C GLU A 317 -4.64 3.81 -15.19
N LEU A 318 -3.86 3.23 -14.27
CA LEU A 318 -2.86 2.22 -14.63
C LEU A 318 -3.51 0.99 -15.30
N LEU A 319 -4.57 0.45 -14.71
CA LEU A 319 -5.23 -0.74 -15.20
C LEU A 319 -5.97 -0.49 -16.52
N ALA A 320 -6.69 0.63 -16.63
CA ALA A 320 -7.43 0.98 -17.83
C ALA A 320 -6.52 1.32 -19.01
N SER A 321 -5.43 2.07 -18.77
CA SER A 321 -4.49 2.44 -19.85
C SER A 321 -3.74 1.25 -20.45
N HIS A 322 -3.68 0.12 -19.75
CA HIS A 322 -3.04 -1.11 -20.23
C HIS A 322 -4.03 -2.24 -20.50
N ASP A 323 -5.34 -2.01 -20.34
CA ASP A 323 -6.37 -3.06 -20.41
C ASP A 323 -5.99 -4.30 -19.57
N ALA A 324 -5.58 -4.06 -18.32
CA ALA A 324 -4.94 -5.07 -17.47
C ALA A 324 -5.87 -5.61 -16.35
N ALA A 325 -7.15 -5.25 -16.37
CA ALA A 325 -8.14 -5.72 -15.40
C ALA A 325 -9.57 -5.57 -15.93
N VAL A 326 -10.49 -6.33 -15.37
CA VAL A 326 -11.93 -6.06 -15.47
C VAL A 326 -12.22 -4.89 -14.52
N CYS A 327 -12.57 -3.72 -15.07
CA CYS A 327 -12.79 -2.51 -14.28
C CYS A 327 -14.27 -2.30 -14.02
N CYS A 328 -14.68 -2.42 -12.74
CA CYS A 328 -16.03 -2.16 -12.26
C CYS A 328 -16.04 -0.85 -11.45
N THR A 329 -16.72 0.17 -11.98
CA THR A 329 -16.71 1.54 -11.41
C THR A 329 -18.04 1.95 -10.81
N THR A 330 -18.85 0.99 -10.37
CA THR A 330 -20.18 1.17 -9.81
C THR A 330 -20.37 0.36 -8.52
N LEU A 331 -21.32 0.74 -7.71
CA LEU A 331 -21.84 -0.06 -6.60
C LEU A 331 -23.20 -0.73 -6.93
N ASP A 332 -23.68 -0.58 -8.16
CA ASP A 332 -24.89 -1.28 -8.62
C ASP A 332 -24.58 -2.76 -8.83
N HIS A 333 -25.15 -3.61 -7.98
CA HIS A 333 -24.92 -5.06 -8.01
C HIS A 333 -25.35 -5.72 -9.33
N ARG A 334 -26.31 -5.14 -10.07
CA ARG A 334 -26.75 -5.68 -11.37
C ARG A 334 -25.71 -5.44 -12.46
N GLU A 335 -25.13 -4.25 -12.46
CA GLU A 335 -24.03 -3.93 -13.39
C GLU A 335 -22.80 -4.77 -13.06
N ILE A 336 -22.48 -4.96 -11.78
CA ILE A 336 -21.38 -5.82 -11.34
C ILE A 336 -21.63 -7.26 -11.80
N ALA A 337 -22.84 -7.80 -11.60
CA ALA A 337 -23.22 -9.14 -12.03
C ALA A 337 -23.05 -9.33 -13.54
N ALA A 338 -23.57 -8.37 -14.33
CA ALA A 338 -23.44 -8.41 -15.79
C ALA A 338 -21.97 -8.42 -16.27
N GLN A 339 -21.10 -7.61 -15.63
CA GLN A 339 -19.67 -7.57 -15.95
C GLN A 339 -18.97 -8.89 -15.56
N LEU A 340 -19.32 -9.48 -14.41
CA LEU A 340 -18.74 -10.75 -13.97
C LEU A 340 -19.17 -11.91 -14.89
N ILE A 341 -20.44 -11.98 -15.28
CA ILE A 341 -20.94 -12.97 -16.24
C ILE A 341 -20.20 -12.81 -17.58
N ALA A 342 -20.12 -11.58 -18.09
CA ALA A 342 -19.41 -11.30 -19.33
C ALA A 342 -17.92 -11.69 -19.27
N ALA A 343 -17.28 -11.54 -18.09
CA ALA A 343 -15.90 -11.95 -17.88
C ALA A 343 -15.73 -13.47 -17.89
N VAL A 344 -16.71 -14.22 -17.39
CA VAL A 344 -16.70 -15.70 -17.44
C VAL A 344 -17.00 -16.22 -18.84
N ASP A 345 -17.92 -15.60 -19.57
CA ASP A 345 -18.37 -16.05 -20.90
C ASP A 345 -17.37 -15.69 -22.01
N LYS A 346 -16.71 -14.52 -21.92
CA LYS A 346 -15.77 -14.01 -22.93
C LYS A 346 -14.32 -14.38 -22.59
N ARG A 347 -14.01 -15.66 -22.57
CA ARG A 347 -12.71 -16.20 -22.15
C ARG A 347 -11.52 -15.63 -22.93
N GLU A 348 -11.65 -15.42 -24.25
CA GLU A 348 -10.58 -14.85 -25.07
C GLU A 348 -10.22 -13.43 -24.62
N SER A 349 -11.21 -12.60 -24.31
CA SER A 349 -10.98 -11.25 -23.78
C SER A 349 -10.28 -11.29 -22.41
N ILE A 350 -10.63 -12.23 -21.55
CA ILE A 350 -9.98 -12.40 -20.24
C ILE A 350 -8.52 -12.83 -20.39
N VAL A 351 -8.22 -13.72 -21.34
CA VAL A 351 -6.82 -14.12 -21.61
C VAL A 351 -5.99 -12.90 -22.03
N SER A 352 -6.49 -12.07 -22.93
CA SER A 352 -5.79 -10.83 -23.34
C SER A 352 -5.58 -9.86 -22.18
N ILE A 353 -6.59 -9.66 -21.33
CA ILE A 353 -6.48 -8.81 -20.13
C ILE A 353 -5.37 -9.33 -19.20
N VAL A 354 -5.30 -10.65 -18.98
CA VAL A 354 -4.26 -11.26 -18.14
C VAL A 354 -2.87 -11.15 -18.77
N GLU A 355 -2.76 -11.33 -20.10
CA GLU A 355 -1.50 -11.13 -20.82
C GLU A 355 -1.01 -9.69 -20.69
N ASN A 356 -1.89 -8.72 -20.81
CA ASN A 356 -1.59 -7.31 -20.59
C ASN A 356 -1.15 -7.03 -19.15
N ALA A 357 -1.81 -7.63 -18.15
CA ALA A 357 -1.42 -7.54 -16.74
C ALA A 357 -0.01 -8.10 -16.52
N LEU A 358 0.30 -9.27 -17.08
CA LEU A 358 1.62 -9.89 -17.00
C LEU A 358 2.69 -9.04 -17.71
N GLN A 359 2.37 -8.46 -18.87
CA GLN A 359 3.28 -7.56 -19.57
C GLN A 359 3.55 -6.31 -18.74
N LEU A 360 2.53 -5.69 -18.17
CA LEU A 360 2.65 -4.54 -17.26
C LEU A 360 3.50 -4.88 -16.04
N ALA A 361 3.28 -6.05 -15.43
CA ALA A 361 4.07 -6.53 -14.30
C ALA A 361 5.57 -6.65 -14.64
N ARG A 362 5.89 -7.28 -15.79
CA ARG A 362 7.28 -7.42 -16.26
C ARG A 362 7.95 -6.10 -16.60
N GLN A 363 7.20 -5.16 -17.16
CA GLN A 363 7.75 -3.86 -17.58
C GLN A 363 7.97 -2.89 -16.41
N ARG A 364 7.11 -2.95 -15.37
CA ARG A 364 7.09 -1.91 -14.34
C ARG A 364 7.34 -2.41 -12.92
N PHE A 365 7.09 -3.68 -12.63
CA PHE A 365 7.01 -4.16 -11.24
C PHE A 365 7.93 -5.35 -10.92
N MET A 366 8.97 -5.58 -11.72
CA MET A 366 10.01 -6.54 -11.34
C MET A 366 10.82 -6.02 -10.15
N LEU A 367 11.00 -6.85 -9.12
CA LEU A 367 11.69 -6.45 -7.88
C LEU A 367 13.11 -5.97 -8.14
N ALA A 368 13.86 -6.68 -8.98
CA ALA A 368 15.22 -6.29 -9.32
C ALA A 368 15.32 -4.88 -9.94
N ASP A 369 14.33 -4.50 -10.76
CA ASP A 369 14.28 -3.17 -11.37
C ASP A 369 13.91 -2.10 -10.34
N GLN A 370 12.99 -2.40 -9.41
CA GLN A 370 12.64 -1.49 -8.31
C GLN A 370 13.84 -1.24 -7.40
N GLN A 371 14.55 -2.30 -7.00
CA GLN A 371 15.78 -2.22 -6.19
C GLN A 371 16.88 -1.44 -6.93
N SER A 372 17.15 -1.77 -8.19
CA SER A 372 18.15 -1.07 -9.00
C SER A 372 17.85 0.42 -9.12
N ARG A 373 16.58 0.79 -9.39
CA ARG A 373 16.15 2.20 -9.47
C ARG A 373 16.32 2.91 -8.15
N PHE A 374 15.92 2.28 -7.05
CA PHE A 374 16.03 2.83 -5.71
C PHE A 374 17.48 3.03 -5.27
N TRP A 375 18.28 1.98 -5.31
CA TRP A 375 19.65 2.02 -4.80
C TRP A 375 20.58 2.89 -5.66
N ARG A 376 20.43 2.89 -6.98
CA ARG A 376 21.18 3.79 -7.87
C ARG A 376 21.03 5.26 -7.47
N GLN A 377 19.83 5.69 -7.12
CA GLN A 377 19.60 7.07 -6.67
C GLN A 377 20.25 7.35 -5.31
N ILE A 378 20.20 6.42 -4.40
CA ILE A 378 20.80 6.56 -3.06
C ILE A 378 22.33 6.56 -3.14
N GLU A 379 22.92 5.66 -3.91
CA GLU A 379 24.37 5.52 -4.05
C GLU A 379 25.03 6.74 -4.69
N THR A 380 24.36 7.40 -5.62
CA THR A 380 24.89 8.67 -6.20
C THR A 380 24.96 9.81 -5.19
N ALA A 381 24.38 9.66 -4.00
CA ALA A 381 24.36 10.67 -2.96
C ALA A 381 25.28 10.34 -1.77
N LEU A 382 25.87 9.15 -1.73
CA LEU A 382 26.85 8.71 -0.72
C LEU A 382 28.26 9.13 -1.07
#